data_6a47478bdfca1ec9cf3a563f34e3bee6
#
_entry.id   6a47478bdfca1ec9cf3a563f34e3bee6
#
_cell.length_a   1.000
_cell.length_b   1.000
_cell.length_c   1.000
_cell.angle_alpha   90.00
_cell.angle_beta   90.00
_cell.angle_gamma   90.00
#
_symmetry.space_group_name_H-M   'P 1'
#
loop_
_entity.id
_entity.type
_entity.pdbx_description
1 polymer ?
#
loop_
_entity_poly.entity_id
_entity_poly.type
_entity_poly.pdbx_seq_one_letter_code
_entity_poly.pdbx_strand_id
1 'polypeptide(L)'
;EIIRKGRLPRAVFVENDTMAIGFLKALKEEKISVPGDVAIVGCNDDQVASFVTPGLSTVKLHNDLVGMMAAKTLMECLYTTREQGLKIIVPNQLILRESCPE
;
A
#
# COMPACT_ATOMS: atom_id res chain seq x y z
N GLU A 1 12.60 -6.14 15.65
CA GLU A 1 12.19 -6.17 17.07
C GLU A 1 10.89 -6.96 17.28
N ILE A 2 9.84 -6.77 16.46
CA ILE A 2 8.55 -7.48 16.55
C ILE A 2 8.74 -9.00 16.41
N ILE A 3 9.53 -9.43 15.44
CA ILE A 3 9.84 -10.85 15.19
C ILE A 3 10.52 -11.50 16.41
N ARG A 4 11.50 -10.81 16.99
CA ARG A 4 12.26 -11.32 18.14
C ARG A 4 11.46 -11.45 19.43
N LYS A 5 10.35 -10.73 19.58
CA LYS A 5 9.47 -10.79 20.76
C LYS A 5 8.44 -11.92 20.70
N GLY A 6 8.42 -12.72 19.62
CA GLY A 6 7.53 -13.88 19.49
C GLY A 6 6.03 -13.54 19.42
N ARG A 7 5.67 -12.31 19.11
CA ARG A 7 4.28 -11.82 19.00
C ARG A 7 4.02 -11.26 17.61
N LEU A 8 4.13 -12.10 16.59
CA LEU A 8 3.69 -11.69 15.25
C LEU A 8 2.16 -11.64 15.20
N PRO A 9 1.58 -10.54 14.71
CA PRO A 9 0.16 -10.51 14.41
C PRO A 9 -0.12 -11.42 13.20
N ARG A 10 -1.37 -11.87 13.05
CA ARG A 10 -1.76 -12.71 11.92
C ARG A 10 -1.77 -11.97 10.57
N ALA A 11 -1.85 -10.65 10.60
CA ALA A 11 -1.77 -9.81 9.42
C ALA A 11 -1.07 -8.49 9.72
N VAL A 12 -0.36 -7.95 8.74
CA VAL A 12 0.35 -6.67 8.81
C VAL A 12 0.04 -5.85 7.56
N PHE A 13 -0.39 -4.62 7.77
CA PHE A 13 -0.42 -3.61 6.72
C PHE A 13 0.86 -2.77 6.80
N VAL A 14 1.51 -2.56 5.68
CA VAL A 14 2.76 -1.80 5.57
C VAL A 14 2.54 -0.59 4.69
N GLU A 15 2.98 0.56 5.13
CA GLU A 15 2.71 1.88 4.55
C GLU A 15 3.10 2.00 3.07
N ASN A 16 4.13 1.26 2.62
CA ASN A 16 4.49 1.19 1.20
C ASN A 16 5.09 -0.18 0.83
N ASP A 17 5.10 -0.47 -0.46
CA ASP A 17 5.53 -1.77 -0.99
C ASP A 17 7.03 -2.03 -0.78
N THR A 18 7.88 -1.00 -0.88
CA THR A 18 9.32 -1.16 -0.65
C THR A 18 9.61 -1.62 0.78
N MET A 19 8.94 -1.04 1.78
CA MET A 19 9.05 -1.48 3.16
C MET A 19 8.46 -2.87 3.38
N ALA A 20 7.33 -3.17 2.73
CA ALA A 20 6.70 -4.49 2.79
C ALA A 20 7.63 -5.58 2.23
N ILE A 21 8.34 -5.31 1.14
CA ILE A 21 9.32 -6.22 0.55
C ILE A 21 10.51 -6.44 1.50
N GLY A 22 11.00 -5.38 2.14
CA GLY A 22 12.01 -5.50 3.19
C GLY A 22 11.54 -6.37 4.36
N PHE A 23 10.27 -6.25 4.74
CA PHE A 23 9.66 -7.07 5.78
C PHE A 23 9.50 -8.53 5.34
N LEU A 24 9.03 -8.79 4.11
CA LEU A 24 8.97 -10.13 3.51
C LEU A 24 10.34 -10.82 3.56
N LYS A 25 11.41 -10.08 3.22
CA LYS A 25 12.78 -10.59 3.28
C LYS A 25 13.16 -11.01 4.69
N ALA A 26 12.91 -10.14 5.68
CA ALA A 26 13.22 -10.44 7.08
C ALA A 26 12.44 -11.64 7.61
N LEU A 27 11.16 -11.80 7.25
CA LEU A 27 10.36 -12.97 7.63
C LEU A 27 10.93 -14.26 7.00
N LYS A 28 11.34 -14.20 5.75
CA LYS A 28 11.97 -15.33 5.06
C LYS A 28 13.28 -15.76 5.73
N GLU A 29 14.12 -14.83 6.15
CA GLU A 29 15.37 -15.11 6.87
C GLU A 29 15.08 -15.79 8.21
N GLU A 30 14.00 -15.45 8.90
CA GLU A 30 13.56 -16.07 10.16
C GLU A 30 12.67 -17.30 9.94
N LYS A 31 12.52 -17.78 8.70
CA LYS A 31 11.71 -18.95 8.31
C LYS A 31 10.23 -18.86 8.68
N ILE A 32 9.69 -17.64 8.71
CA ILE A 32 8.28 -17.36 8.95
C ILE A 32 7.55 -17.37 7.61
N SER A 33 6.47 -18.14 7.54
CA SER A 33 5.71 -18.34 6.31
C SER A 33 4.75 -17.16 6.04
N VAL A 34 4.75 -16.68 4.81
CA VAL A 34 3.78 -15.70 4.30
C VAL A 34 3.01 -16.36 3.16
N PRO A 35 1.70 -16.46 3.22
CA PRO A 35 0.75 -15.92 4.21
C PRO A 35 0.48 -16.86 5.41
N GLY A 36 1.14 -18.03 5.53
CA GLY A 36 0.79 -19.09 6.48
C GLY A 36 0.80 -18.62 7.95
N ASP A 37 1.87 -17.98 8.40
CA ASP A 37 2.02 -17.47 9.76
C ASP A 37 1.57 -16.02 9.87
N VAL A 38 1.82 -15.20 8.83
CA VAL A 38 1.45 -13.78 8.79
C VAL A 38 1.11 -13.36 7.35
N ALA A 39 -0.05 -12.74 7.18
CA ALA A 39 -0.44 -12.11 5.92
C ALA A 39 0.13 -10.69 5.84
N ILE A 40 0.51 -10.24 4.62
CA ILE A 40 1.07 -8.90 4.41
C ILE A 40 0.33 -8.20 3.28
N VAL A 41 -0.01 -6.94 3.52
CA VAL A 41 -0.54 -6.03 2.52
C VAL A 41 0.31 -4.77 2.51
N GLY A 42 0.79 -4.37 1.35
CA GLY A 42 1.51 -3.13 1.10
C GLY A 42 0.61 -1.99 0.63
N CYS A 43 1.23 -0.94 0.11
CA CYS A 43 0.54 0.21 -0.46
C CYS A 43 1.39 0.82 -1.58
N ASN A 44 0.77 1.26 -2.64
CA ASN A 44 1.14 1.94 -3.87
C ASN A 44 0.99 1.10 -5.14
N ASP A 45 1.02 -0.22 -5.08
CA ASP A 45 1.07 -1.15 -6.23
C ASP A 45 2.30 -0.87 -7.11
N ASP A 46 3.46 -0.73 -6.45
CA ASP A 46 4.73 -0.61 -7.15
C ASP A 46 4.97 -1.87 -8.01
N GLN A 47 5.54 -1.70 -9.20
CA GLN A 47 5.74 -2.80 -10.14
C GLN A 47 6.49 -3.98 -9.52
N VAL A 48 7.43 -3.71 -8.62
CA VAL A 48 8.22 -4.73 -7.91
C VAL A 48 7.35 -5.63 -7.01
N ALA A 49 6.19 -5.16 -6.55
CA ALA A 49 5.27 -5.94 -5.71
C ALA A 49 4.79 -7.23 -6.40
N SER A 50 4.71 -7.23 -7.73
CA SER A 50 4.33 -8.40 -8.52
C SER A 50 5.49 -9.37 -8.82
N PHE A 51 6.74 -8.94 -8.64
CA PHE A 51 7.93 -9.73 -8.98
C PHE A 51 8.55 -10.45 -7.79
N VAL A 52 8.13 -10.12 -6.56
CA VAL A 52 8.60 -10.81 -5.35
C VAL A 52 7.85 -12.13 -5.13
N THR A 53 8.42 -13.03 -4.34
CA THR A 53 7.78 -14.29 -3.96
C THR A 53 7.77 -14.44 -2.44
N PRO A 54 6.56 -14.56 -1.83
CA PRO A 54 5.23 -14.49 -2.45
C PRO A 54 4.93 -13.10 -3.04
N GLY A 55 4.12 -13.05 -4.11
CA GLY A 55 3.65 -11.80 -4.71
C GLY A 55 2.93 -10.94 -3.69
N LEU A 56 3.28 -9.66 -3.59
CA LEU A 56 2.78 -8.76 -2.55
C LEU A 56 1.39 -8.22 -2.90
N SER A 57 0.41 -8.55 -2.07
CA SER A 57 -0.90 -7.88 -2.04
C SER A 57 -0.71 -6.43 -1.61
N THR A 58 -1.41 -5.50 -2.25
CA THR A 58 -1.17 -4.07 -2.03
C THR A 58 -2.41 -3.24 -2.33
N VAL A 59 -2.46 -2.04 -1.80
CA VAL A 59 -3.48 -1.04 -2.14
C VAL A 59 -2.94 -0.14 -3.23
N LYS A 60 -3.55 -0.22 -4.41
CA LYS A 60 -3.24 0.66 -5.53
C LYS A 60 -3.80 2.05 -5.29
N LEU A 61 -2.92 3.04 -5.28
CA LEU A 61 -3.27 4.45 -5.23
C LEU A 61 -3.29 4.99 -6.67
N HIS A 62 -4.36 5.72 -7.04
CA HIS A 62 -4.46 6.38 -8.34
C HIS A 62 -3.78 7.76 -8.29
N ASN A 63 -2.45 7.77 -8.08
CA ASN A 63 -1.67 9.00 -7.87
C ASN A 63 -1.72 9.94 -9.07
N ASP A 64 -1.79 9.41 -10.29
CA ASP A 64 -1.98 10.15 -11.53
C ASP A 64 -3.31 10.94 -11.51
N LEU A 65 -4.40 10.28 -11.11
CA LEU A 65 -5.71 10.92 -10.98
C LEU A 65 -5.73 11.95 -9.85
N VAL A 66 -5.10 11.61 -8.71
CA VAL A 66 -4.97 12.55 -7.58
C VAL A 66 -4.21 13.80 -8.01
N GLY A 67 -3.08 13.65 -8.72
CA GLY A 67 -2.28 14.77 -9.25
C GLY A 67 -3.07 15.61 -10.24
N MET A 68 -3.78 14.98 -11.17
CA MET A 68 -4.64 15.67 -12.15
C MET A 68 -5.74 16.48 -11.46
N MET A 69 -6.44 15.89 -10.49
CA MET A 69 -7.52 16.58 -9.76
C MET A 69 -6.98 17.71 -8.90
N ALA A 70 -5.81 17.54 -8.27
CA ALA A 70 -5.16 18.59 -7.50
C ALA A 70 -4.79 19.79 -8.38
N ALA A 71 -4.17 19.55 -9.54
CA ALA A 71 -3.82 20.60 -10.51
C ALA A 71 -5.04 21.32 -11.03
N LYS A 72 -6.10 20.58 -11.39
CA LYS A 72 -7.36 21.15 -11.86
C LYS A 72 -8.01 22.04 -10.78
N THR A 73 -8.07 21.55 -9.56
CA THR A 73 -8.65 22.30 -8.44
C THR A 73 -7.83 23.56 -8.14
N LEU A 74 -6.49 23.48 -8.20
CA LEU A 74 -5.63 24.64 -8.02
C LEU A 74 -5.90 25.70 -9.10
N MET A 75 -5.99 25.28 -10.36
CA MET A 75 -6.30 26.21 -11.46
C MET A 75 -7.67 26.88 -11.27
N GLU A 76 -8.68 26.13 -10.86
CA GLU A 76 -9.99 26.73 -10.52
C GLU A 76 -9.87 27.78 -9.40
N CYS A 77 -9.09 27.51 -8.35
CA CYS A 77 -8.88 28.44 -7.24
C CYS A 77 -8.20 29.75 -7.68
N LEU A 78 -7.36 29.72 -8.73
CA LEU A 78 -6.68 30.90 -9.25
C LEU A 78 -7.63 31.81 -10.05
N TYR A 79 -8.67 31.25 -10.66
CA TYR A 79 -9.57 31.99 -11.54
C TYR A 79 -10.98 32.21 -10.96
N THR A 80 -11.28 31.59 -9.82
CA THR A 80 -12.61 31.65 -9.20
C THR A 80 -12.48 31.97 -7.72
N THR A 81 -13.18 33.00 -7.24
CA THR A 81 -13.28 33.25 -5.82
C THR A 81 -14.28 32.25 -5.21
N ARG A 82 -13.76 31.27 -4.47
CA ARG A 82 -14.58 30.28 -3.76
C ARG A 82 -14.33 30.42 -2.27
N GLU A 83 -15.39 30.62 -1.51
CA GLU A 83 -15.31 30.71 -0.05
C GLU A 83 -15.31 29.32 0.62
N GLN A 84 -15.92 28.31 -0.02
CA GLN A 84 -16.03 26.96 0.53
C GLN A 84 -14.89 26.06 0.05
N GLY A 85 -14.29 25.30 0.99
CA GLY A 85 -13.34 24.27 0.66
C GLY A 85 -14.01 23.08 -0.05
N LEU A 86 -13.29 22.45 -0.98
CA LEU A 86 -13.70 21.19 -1.62
C LEU A 86 -12.97 20.01 -0.98
N LYS A 87 -13.70 18.91 -0.81
CA LYS A 87 -13.12 17.61 -0.52
C LYS A 87 -13.32 16.69 -1.72
N ILE A 88 -12.22 16.30 -2.36
CA ILE A 88 -12.24 15.36 -3.49
C ILE A 88 -11.66 14.04 -2.99
N ILE A 89 -12.41 12.95 -3.18
CA ILE A 89 -12.00 11.60 -2.80
C ILE A 89 -11.79 10.80 -4.08
N VAL A 90 -10.58 10.27 -4.24
CA VAL A 90 -10.25 9.32 -5.29
C VAL A 90 -10.25 7.92 -4.65
N PRO A 91 -11.09 6.98 -5.11
CA PRO A 91 -11.12 5.64 -4.53
C PRO A 91 -9.84 4.88 -4.85
N ASN A 92 -9.39 4.06 -3.89
CA ASN A 92 -8.25 3.16 -4.06
C ASN A 92 -8.75 1.77 -4.46
N GLN A 93 -7.85 0.92 -4.93
CA GLN A 93 -8.13 -0.45 -5.33
C GLN A 93 -7.26 -1.43 -4.54
N LEU A 94 -7.86 -2.46 -3.94
CA LEU A 94 -7.12 -3.58 -3.36
C LEU A 94 -6.69 -4.53 -4.47
N ILE A 95 -5.39 -4.83 -4.54
CA ILE A 95 -4.80 -5.81 -5.45
C ILE A 95 -4.36 -7.00 -4.61
N LEU A 96 -5.11 -8.10 -4.71
CA LEU A 96 -4.77 -9.33 -4.00
C LEU A 96 -3.73 -10.15 -4.77
N ARG A 97 -2.73 -10.64 -4.04
CA ARG A 97 -1.70 -11.57 -4.51
C ARG A 97 -1.44 -12.61 -3.42
N GLU A 98 -0.34 -13.34 -3.52
CA GLU A 98 -0.06 -14.50 -2.65
C GLU A 98 0.22 -14.14 -1.19
N SER A 99 0.71 -12.93 -0.89
CA SER A 99 1.05 -12.53 0.48
C SER A 99 -0.16 -12.31 1.39
N CYS A 100 -1.35 -12.14 0.81
CA CYS A 100 -2.63 -12.05 1.50
C CYS A 100 -3.72 -12.48 0.51
N PRO A 101 -3.98 -13.79 0.32
CA PRO A 101 -5.07 -14.28 -0.50
C PRO A 101 -6.43 -13.99 0.17
N GLU A 102 -7.52 -14.23 -0.55
CA GLU A 102 -8.88 -14.11 -0.03
C GLU A 102 -9.15 -14.99 1.20
#